data_3eb2155089345a7f816395dcb5181c57
#
_entry.id   3eb2155089345a7f816395dcb5181c57
#
_cell.length_a   1.000
_cell.length_b   1.000
_cell.length_c   1.000
_cell.angle_alpha   90.00
_cell.angle_beta   90.00
_cell.angle_gamma   90.00
#
_symmetry.space_group_name_H-M   'P 1'
#
loop_
_entity.id
_entity.type
_entity.pdbx_description
1 polymer ?
#
loop_
_entity_poly.entity_id
_entity_poly.type
_entity_poly.pdbx_seq_one_letter_code
_entity_poly.pdbx_strand_id
1 'polypeptide(L)'
;MKIRLRCCVGVFVCLASGIALAADGQGNYAIWGTGGRSCNQFTNARAETAKLAPFRDYMMGYLTAFNTLVPDTYDALGGQSLEVSLEWLGEYCGEHKMDSFERAVGQLLQARHDQRARIPPGASRGWSGAPPASATP
;
A
#
# COMPACT_ATOMS: atom_id res chain seq x y z
N MET A 1 62.56 -16.75 -19.21
CA MET A 1 61.10 -16.84 -19.43
C MET A 1 60.42 -15.99 -18.39
N LYS A 2 59.95 -14.74 -18.72
CA LYS A 2 59.42 -13.79 -17.78
C LYS A 2 57.90 -13.79 -17.88
N ILE A 3 57.22 -14.35 -16.88
CA ILE A 3 55.77 -14.38 -16.80
C ILE A 3 55.30 -13.03 -16.22
N ARG A 4 54.57 -12.23 -17.02
CA ARG A 4 53.95 -10.96 -16.59
C ARG A 4 52.59 -11.30 -16.04
N LEU A 5 52.43 -11.23 -14.71
CA LEU A 5 51.19 -11.31 -13.99
C LEU A 5 50.39 -10.01 -14.17
N ARG A 6 49.34 -10.04 -15.00
CA ARG A 6 48.38 -8.91 -15.15
C ARG A 6 47.35 -8.98 -14.03
N CYS A 7 47.51 -8.04 -13.11
CA CYS A 7 46.54 -7.82 -12.03
C CYS A 7 45.31 -7.12 -12.62
N CYS A 8 44.20 -7.85 -12.79
CA CYS A 8 42.89 -7.25 -13.10
C CYS A 8 42.28 -6.72 -11.81
N VAL A 9 42.36 -5.40 -11.62
CA VAL A 9 41.64 -4.70 -10.55
C VAL A 9 40.18 -4.60 -11.01
N GLY A 10 39.32 -5.50 -10.53
CA GLY A 10 37.88 -5.41 -10.70
C GLY A 10 37.31 -4.32 -9.80
N VAL A 11 36.83 -3.22 -10.39
CA VAL A 11 36.07 -2.19 -9.69
C VAL A 11 34.68 -2.77 -9.37
N PHE A 12 34.47 -3.16 -8.14
CA PHE A 12 33.15 -3.58 -7.62
C PHE A 12 32.34 -2.31 -7.32
N VAL A 13 31.52 -1.86 -8.27
CA VAL A 13 30.55 -0.79 -8.06
C VAL A 13 29.41 -1.36 -7.24
N CYS A 14 29.43 -1.16 -5.90
CA CYS A 14 28.28 -1.39 -5.04
C CYS A 14 27.21 -0.35 -5.37
N LEU A 15 26.20 -0.74 -6.14
CA LEU A 15 24.95 -0.01 -6.26
C LEU A 15 24.22 -0.10 -4.90
N ALA A 16 24.44 0.91 -4.06
CA ALA A 16 23.66 1.13 -2.87
C ALA A 16 22.24 1.52 -3.33
N SER A 17 21.34 0.52 -3.45
CA SER A 17 19.91 0.76 -3.61
C SER A 17 19.41 1.43 -2.34
N GLY A 18 19.29 2.76 -2.36
CA GLY A 18 18.71 3.52 -1.28
C GLY A 18 17.27 3.03 -1.05
N ILE A 19 17.00 2.47 0.12
CA ILE A 19 15.64 2.17 0.56
C ILE A 19 14.98 3.54 0.74
N ALA A 20 14.06 3.90 -0.15
CA ALA A 20 13.23 5.09 0.01
C ALA A 20 12.29 4.83 1.19
N LEU A 21 12.63 5.38 2.36
CA LEU A 21 11.73 5.42 3.51
C LEU A 21 10.68 6.51 3.22
N ALA A 22 9.41 6.11 3.13
CA ALA A 22 8.28 7.01 2.86
C ALA A 22 7.83 7.81 4.10
N ALA A 23 8.57 7.76 5.18
CA ALA A 23 8.36 8.47 6.45
C ALA A 23 9.55 9.38 6.74
N ASP A 24 9.49 10.18 7.81
CA ASP A 24 10.65 10.95 8.25
C ASP A 24 11.84 10.03 8.65
N GLY A 25 13.01 10.60 8.94
CA GLY A 25 14.20 9.83 9.29
C GLY A 25 14.07 8.97 10.54
N GLN A 26 12.95 9.06 11.28
CA GLN A 26 12.62 8.30 12.48
C GLN A 26 11.45 7.32 12.25
N GLY A 27 10.89 7.29 11.05
CA GLY A 27 9.77 6.42 10.71
C GLY A 27 8.39 7.00 11.04
N ASN A 28 8.30 8.30 11.40
CA ASN A 28 7.02 8.93 11.70
C ASN A 28 6.38 9.50 10.43
N TYR A 29 5.06 9.53 10.40
CA TYR A 29 4.26 10.16 9.35
C TYR A 29 2.96 10.72 9.92
N ALA A 30 2.43 11.74 9.27
CA ALA A 30 1.17 12.36 9.68
C ALA A 30 -0.03 11.56 9.17
N ILE A 31 -0.97 11.25 10.06
CA ILE A 31 -2.24 10.62 9.72
C ILE A 31 -3.33 11.70 9.72
N TRP A 32 -4.02 11.86 8.60
CA TRP A 32 -5.08 12.85 8.43
C TRP A 32 -6.47 12.24 8.54
N GLY A 33 -7.41 13.03 9.04
CA GLY A 33 -8.83 12.67 9.10
C GLY A 33 -9.13 11.45 9.96
N THR A 34 -10.03 10.62 9.47
CA THR A 34 -10.57 9.46 10.20
C THR A 34 -9.53 8.36 10.46
N GLY A 35 -8.46 8.33 9.69
CA GLY A 35 -7.38 7.36 9.89
C GLY A 35 -6.74 7.40 11.26
N GLY A 36 -6.66 8.59 11.89
CA GLY A 36 -6.14 8.77 13.25
C GLY A 36 -7.09 8.32 14.37
N ARG A 37 -8.33 7.95 14.06
CA ARG A 37 -9.26 7.41 15.05
C ARG A 37 -8.90 5.99 15.45
N SER A 38 -9.22 5.61 16.69
CA SER A 38 -8.90 4.28 17.19
C SER A 38 -9.80 3.19 16.56
N CYS A 39 -9.30 1.97 16.54
CA CYS A 39 -10.04 0.77 16.23
C CYS A 39 -11.33 0.64 17.06
N ASN A 40 -11.29 1.01 18.34
CA ASN A 40 -12.50 1.03 19.18
C ASN A 40 -13.58 1.99 18.65
N GLN A 41 -13.18 3.17 18.14
CA GLN A 41 -14.12 4.11 17.52
C GLN A 41 -14.70 3.57 16.22
N PHE A 42 -13.89 2.88 15.39
CA PHE A 42 -14.39 2.20 14.21
C PHE A 42 -15.39 1.10 14.54
N THR A 43 -15.05 0.22 15.49
CA THR A 43 -15.96 -0.86 15.92
C THR A 43 -17.30 -0.32 16.40
N ASN A 44 -17.31 0.75 17.18
CA ASN A 44 -18.54 1.40 17.64
C ASN A 44 -19.32 2.06 16.50
N ALA A 45 -18.65 2.53 15.44
CA ALA A 45 -19.29 3.16 14.30
C ALA A 45 -20.00 2.16 13.37
N ARG A 46 -19.60 0.88 13.39
CA ARG A 46 -20.13 -0.15 12.47
C ARG A 46 -21.63 -0.37 12.57
N ALA A 47 -22.23 -0.11 13.71
CA ALA A 47 -23.68 -0.27 13.92
C ALA A 47 -24.54 0.78 13.20
N GLU A 48 -23.95 1.91 12.78
CA GLU A 48 -24.67 3.03 12.19
C GLU A 48 -24.01 3.49 10.90
N THR A 49 -24.74 3.39 9.79
CA THR A 49 -24.21 3.73 8.44
C THR A 49 -23.62 5.13 8.37
N ALA A 50 -24.25 6.13 8.98
CA ALA A 50 -23.77 7.50 8.99
C ALA A 50 -22.44 7.67 9.77
N LYS A 51 -22.24 6.90 10.83
CA LYS A 51 -20.98 6.91 11.60
C LYS A 51 -19.88 6.11 10.91
N LEU A 52 -20.24 5.07 10.16
CA LEU A 52 -19.32 4.26 9.40
C LEU A 52 -18.81 4.96 8.14
N ALA A 53 -19.62 5.83 7.52
CA ALA A 53 -19.29 6.48 6.25
C ALA A 53 -17.90 7.15 6.23
N PRO A 54 -17.46 7.95 7.23
CA PRO A 54 -16.13 8.56 7.21
C PRO A 54 -14.98 7.55 7.23
N PHE A 55 -15.17 6.38 7.83
CA PHE A 55 -14.17 5.30 7.80
C PHE A 55 -14.08 4.64 6.43
N ARG A 56 -15.24 4.42 5.78
CA ARG A 56 -15.30 3.92 4.39
C ARG A 56 -14.61 4.88 3.43
N ASP A 57 -14.90 6.17 3.54
CA ASP A 57 -14.31 7.20 2.68
C ASP A 57 -12.79 7.27 2.87
N TYR A 58 -12.33 7.23 4.11
CA TYR A 58 -10.90 7.16 4.40
C TYR A 58 -10.26 5.93 3.76
N MET A 59 -10.85 4.77 3.94
CA MET A 59 -10.33 3.52 3.37
C MET A 59 -10.27 3.58 1.85
N MET A 60 -11.31 4.08 1.18
CA MET A 60 -11.34 4.22 -0.29
C MET A 60 -10.22 5.15 -0.78
N GLY A 61 -10.01 6.27 -0.10
CA GLY A 61 -8.90 7.19 -0.41
C GLY A 61 -7.53 6.54 -0.21
N TYR A 62 -7.36 5.80 0.88
CA TYR A 62 -6.13 5.08 1.19
C TYR A 62 -5.83 4.01 0.13
N LEU A 63 -6.83 3.21 -0.25
CA LEU A 63 -6.71 2.20 -1.31
C LEU A 63 -6.35 2.83 -2.66
N THR A 64 -6.96 3.96 -3.00
CA THR A 64 -6.65 4.69 -4.25
C THR A 64 -5.20 5.16 -4.24
N ALA A 65 -4.73 5.74 -3.14
CA ALA A 65 -3.34 6.17 -3.02
C ALA A 65 -2.37 4.97 -3.08
N PHE A 66 -2.70 3.87 -2.42
CA PHE A 66 -1.91 2.65 -2.45
C PHE A 66 -1.80 2.08 -3.88
N ASN A 67 -2.92 1.98 -4.59
CA ASN A 67 -2.96 1.48 -5.97
C ASN A 67 -2.13 2.34 -6.95
N THR A 68 -2.05 3.66 -6.69
CA THR A 68 -1.28 4.58 -7.54
C THR A 68 0.20 4.65 -7.20
N LEU A 69 0.58 4.43 -5.94
CA LEU A 69 1.95 4.64 -5.45
C LEU A 69 2.75 3.34 -5.32
N VAL A 70 2.07 2.21 -5.11
CA VAL A 70 2.75 0.93 -4.94
C VAL A 70 2.97 0.26 -6.30
N PRO A 71 4.23 0.02 -6.69
CA PRO A 71 4.53 -0.61 -7.96
C PRO A 71 3.81 -1.95 -8.15
N ASP A 72 3.48 -2.27 -9.39
CA ASP A 72 2.88 -3.55 -9.76
C ASP A 72 1.56 -3.85 -9.01
N THR A 73 0.74 -2.79 -8.81
CA THR A 73 -0.54 -2.88 -8.12
C THR A 73 -1.63 -2.14 -8.90
N TYR A 74 -2.56 -2.89 -9.47
CA TYR A 74 -3.80 -2.34 -10.05
C TYR A 74 -4.90 -2.21 -8.99
N ASP A 75 -5.10 -3.25 -8.18
CA ASP A 75 -6.08 -3.28 -7.09
C ASP A 75 -5.51 -4.03 -5.88
N ALA A 76 -5.29 -3.32 -4.81
CA ALA A 76 -4.71 -3.84 -3.57
C ALA A 76 -5.58 -4.91 -2.89
N LEU A 77 -6.90 -4.86 -3.10
CA LEU A 77 -7.83 -5.85 -2.55
C LEU A 77 -7.96 -7.12 -3.43
N GLY A 78 -7.42 -7.08 -4.66
CA GLY A 78 -7.45 -8.24 -5.57
C GLY A 78 -8.86 -8.65 -5.98
N GLY A 79 -9.77 -7.67 -6.13
CA GLY A 79 -11.18 -7.89 -6.47
C GLY A 79 -12.08 -8.21 -5.28
N GLN A 80 -11.56 -8.22 -4.05
CA GLN A 80 -12.41 -8.35 -2.86
C GLN A 80 -13.25 -7.09 -2.67
N SER A 81 -14.50 -7.25 -2.25
CA SER A 81 -15.39 -6.12 -1.99
C SER A 81 -14.94 -5.30 -0.77
N LEU A 82 -15.36 -4.03 -0.77
CA LEU A 82 -15.10 -3.14 0.37
C LEU A 82 -15.79 -3.66 1.64
N GLU A 83 -16.98 -4.23 1.51
CA GLU A 83 -17.77 -4.77 2.62
C GLU A 83 -17.03 -5.91 3.33
N VAL A 84 -16.52 -6.88 2.57
CA VAL A 84 -15.72 -7.99 3.13
C VAL A 84 -14.44 -7.47 3.79
N SER A 85 -13.85 -6.44 3.22
CA SER A 85 -12.67 -5.79 3.80
C SER A 85 -12.98 -5.06 5.12
N LEU A 86 -14.16 -4.42 5.22
CA LEU A 86 -14.63 -3.79 6.45
C LEU A 86 -14.98 -4.81 7.54
N GLU A 87 -15.44 -6.01 7.17
CA GLU A 87 -15.64 -7.12 8.11
C GLU A 87 -14.31 -7.57 8.69
N TRP A 88 -13.31 -7.82 7.85
CA TRP A 88 -11.95 -8.17 8.29
C TRP A 88 -11.37 -7.11 9.23
N LEU A 89 -11.54 -5.83 8.90
CA LEU A 89 -11.12 -4.72 9.77
C LEU A 89 -11.88 -4.73 11.10
N GLY A 90 -13.14 -5.15 11.11
CA GLY A 90 -13.92 -5.32 12.33
C GLY A 90 -13.36 -6.38 13.26
N GLU A 91 -12.93 -7.50 12.72
CA GLU A 91 -12.27 -8.58 13.46
C GLU A 91 -10.92 -8.12 14.02
N TYR A 92 -10.05 -7.57 13.15
CA TYR A 92 -8.77 -7.02 13.58
C TYR A 92 -8.92 -5.98 14.69
N CYS A 93 -9.82 -5.01 14.51
CA CYS A 93 -10.07 -3.94 15.47
C CYS A 93 -10.71 -4.43 16.77
N GLY A 94 -11.41 -5.54 16.75
CA GLY A 94 -11.92 -6.20 17.95
C GLY A 94 -10.80 -6.63 18.92
N GLU A 95 -9.70 -7.08 18.37
CA GLU A 95 -8.51 -7.54 19.09
C GLU A 95 -7.52 -6.39 19.38
N HIS A 96 -7.46 -5.38 18.50
CA HIS A 96 -6.47 -4.28 18.53
C HIS A 96 -7.11 -2.91 18.78
N LYS A 97 -7.90 -2.78 19.84
CA LYS A 97 -8.76 -1.61 20.12
C LYS A 97 -8.05 -0.25 20.14
N MET A 98 -6.77 -0.24 20.53
CA MET A 98 -5.98 0.99 20.68
C MET A 98 -5.22 1.38 19.40
N ASP A 99 -5.13 0.49 18.41
CA ASP A 99 -4.51 0.82 17.13
C ASP A 99 -5.30 1.91 16.40
N SER A 100 -4.61 2.70 15.58
CA SER A 100 -5.29 3.63 14.67
C SER A 100 -6.01 2.85 13.56
N PHE A 101 -7.08 3.41 13.02
CA PHE A 101 -7.77 2.83 11.87
C PHE A 101 -6.85 2.76 10.64
N GLU A 102 -5.98 3.75 10.46
CA GLU A 102 -4.95 3.73 9.43
C GLU A 102 -4.06 2.49 9.56
N ARG A 103 -3.57 2.20 10.77
CA ARG A 103 -2.76 1.00 11.02
C ARG A 103 -3.51 -0.28 10.68
N ALA A 104 -4.79 -0.36 11.05
CA ALA A 104 -5.62 -1.52 10.70
C ALA A 104 -5.74 -1.71 9.17
N VAL A 105 -5.94 -0.61 8.42
CA VAL A 105 -5.96 -0.66 6.94
C VAL A 105 -4.60 -1.13 6.39
N GLY A 106 -3.49 -0.63 6.95
CA GLY A 106 -2.16 -1.09 6.59
C GLY A 106 -1.96 -2.60 6.81
N GLN A 107 -2.46 -3.15 7.93
CA GLN A 107 -2.40 -4.59 8.22
C GLN A 107 -3.27 -5.41 7.24
N LEU A 108 -4.44 -4.92 6.87
CA LEU A 108 -5.25 -5.53 5.82
C LEU A 108 -4.47 -5.62 4.50
N LEU A 109 -3.85 -4.53 4.07
CA LEU A 109 -3.07 -4.50 2.83
C LEU A 109 -1.86 -5.43 2.87
N GLN A 110 -1.19 -5.52 4.02
CA GLN A 110 -0.10 -6.47 4.22
C GLN A 110 -0.58 -7.92 4.12
N ALA A 111 -1.70 -8.25 4.77
CA ALA A 111 -2.30 -9.58 4.71
C ALA A 111 -2.77 -9.97 3.29
N ARG A 112 -3.13 -8.97 2.47
CA ARG A 112 -3.62 -9.16 1.11
C ARG A 112 -2.56 -8.98 0.03
N HIS A 113 -1.33 -8.62 0.38
CA HIS A 113 -0.29 -8.23 -0.56
C HIS A 113 -0.09 -9.21 -1.73
N ASP A 114 -0.06 -10.50 -1.45
CA ASP A 114 0.16 -11.53 -2.48
C ASP A 114 -1.07 -11.81 -3.35
N GLN A 115 -2.25 -11.36 -2.89
CA GLN A 115 -3.53 -11.55 -3.57
C GLN A 115 -3.96 -10.34 -4.41
N ARG A 116 -3.17 -9.23 -4.37
CA ARG A 116 -3.48 -8.01 -5.13
C ARG A 116 -3.53 -8.28 -6.63
N ALA A 117 -4.44 -7.63 -7.32
CA ALA A 117 -4.45 -7.66 -8.78
C ALA A 117 -3.35 -6.73 -9.31
N ARG A 118 -2.57 -7.22 -10.26
CA ARG A 118 -1.46 -6.47 -10.88
C ARG A 118 -1.85 -5.81 -12.18
N ILE A 119 -2.89 -6.31 -12.83
CA ILE A 119 -3.40 -5.83 -14.10
C ILE A 119 -4.93 -5.70 -14.05
N PRO A 120 -5.53 -4.79 -14.85
CA PRO A 120 -6.97 -4.66 -14.95
C PRO A 120 -7.65 -5.97 -15.39
N PRO A 121 -8.92 -6.20 -15.00
CA PRO A 121 -9.71 -7.31 -15.53
C PRO A 121 -9.75 -7.28 -17.05
N GLY A 122 -9.51 -8.43 -17.70
CA GLY A 122 -9.52 -8.56 -19.16
C GLY A 122 -8.25 -8.08 -19.88
N ALA A 123 -7.30 -7.47 -19.18
CA ALA A 123 -6.00 -7.14 -19.76
C ALA A 123 -5.12 -8.40 -19.83
N SER A 124 -4.55 -8.67 -21.01
CA SER A 124 -3.51 -9.71 -21.16
C SER A 124 -2.17 -9.22 -20.61
N ARG A 125 -1.27 -10.14 -20.25
CA ARG A 125 0.11 -9.86 -19.79
C ARG A 125 0.98 -9.14 -20.83
N GLY A 126 0.49 -8.27 -21.60
CA GLY A 126 1.21 -7.50 -22.63
C GLY A 126 0.70 -6.07 -22.71
N TRP A 127 -0.24 -5.70 -21.84
CA TRP A 127 -0.73 -4.34 -21.76
C TRP A 127 0.32 -3.46 -21.09
N SER A 128 1.14 -2.79 -21.90
CA SER A 128 1.97 -1.68 -21.47
C SER A 128 1.11 -0.42 -21.46
N GLY A 129 0.31 -0.25 -20.40
CA GLY A 129 -0.46 0.97 -20.17
C GLY A 129 0.45 2.13 -19.80
N ALA A 130 1.23 2.60 -20.77
CA ALA A 130 1.77 3.94 -20.65
C ALA A 130 0.57 4.89 -20.66
N PRO A 131 0.43 5.82 -19.70
CA PRO A 131 -0.54 6.88 -19.80
C PRO A 131 -0.32 7.60 -21.14
N PRO A 132 -1.39 8.05 -21.83
CA PRO A 132 -1.22 8.83 -23.04
C PRO A 132 -0.28 9.97 -22.71
N ALA A 133 0.77 10.12 -23.53
CA ALA A 133 1.70 11.23 -23.38
C ALA A 133 0.87 12.53 -23.29
N SER A 134 0.97 13.21 -22.15
CA SER A 134 0.28 14.46 -21.91
C SER A 134 0.52 15.37 -23.09
N ALA A 135 -0.55 15.71 -23.80
CA ALA A 135 -0.52 16.76 -24.80
C ALA A 135 -0.02 18.03 -24.08
N THR A 136 1.19 18.43 -24.38
CA THR A 136 1.75 19.70 -23.94
C THR A 136 0.95 20.81 -24.61
N PRO A 137 0.50 21.83 -23.89
CA PRO A 137 -0.21 22.96 -24.45
C PRO A 137 0.67 23.78 -25.39
#